data_24c3fee8b1e75331f810b932c14ce885
#
_entry.id   24c3fee8b1e75331f810b932c14ce885
#
_cell.length_a   1.000
_cell.length_b   1.000
_cell.length_c   1.000
_cell.angle_alpha   90.00
_cell.angle_beta   90.00
_cell.angle_gamma   90.00
#
_symmetry.space_group_name_H-M   'P 1'
#
loop_
_entity.id
_entity.type
_entity.pdbx_description
1 polymer ?
#
loop_
_entity_poly.entity_id
_entity_poly.type
_entity_poly.pdbx_seq_one_letter_code
_entity_poly.pdbx_strand_id
1 'polypeptide(L)'
;GIFEMKNAATPIFITQPYMYIANNYDNFDCLVRELPAHSMGLKGMFPLWALSGLKFIKPALVDWPIYVTKEELTTVTLFYDAYYDFGIAGVFFFSSVLGVLSAWLSSRIYPGRNPAWYLFYSQAALYFMLSFFTTWYSNPTTWFYFVVTGAFGIFLEIKYNRRRRQL
;
A
#
# COMPACT_ATOMS: atom_id res chain seq x y z
N GLY A 1 27.13 -12.90 2.19
CA GLY A 1 26.27 -11.98 2.98
C GLY A 1 25.06 -11.52 2.17
N ILE A 2 24.00 -11.05 2.83
CA ILE A 2 22.72 -10.61 2.21
C ILE A 2 22.97 -9.50 1.16
N PHE A 3 24.05 -8.74 1.33
CA PHE A 3 24.45 -7.62 0.45
C PHE A 3 25.83 -7.90 -0.19
N GLU A 4 25.94 -8.93 -0.95
CA GLU A 4 27.13 -9.15 -1.79
C GLU A 4 27.11 -8.18 -2.97
N MET A 5 27.77 -7.04 -2.77
CA MET A 5 27.93 -6.04 -3.81
C MET A 5 29.14 -6.39 -4.67
N LYS A 6 29.00 -6.27 -5.99
CA LYS A 6 30.12 -6.41 -6.94
C LYS A 6 31.26 -5.42 -6.67
N ASN A 7 31.00 -4.37 -5.92
CA ASN A 7 31.99 -3.35 -5.56
C ASN A 7 31.83 -2.98 -4.08
N ALA A 8 32.71 -3.54 -3.24
CA ALA A 8 32.74 -3.29 -1.81
C ALA A 8 33.08 -1.83 -1.42
N ALA A 9 33.54 -1.01 -2.37
CA ALA A 9 33.88 0.38 -2.16
C ALA A 9 32.68 1.33 -2.20
N THR A 10 31.50 0.86 -2.64
CA THR A 10 30.32 1.74 -2.74
C THR A 10 29.71 1.96 -1.36
N PRO A 11 29.48 3.24 -0.94
CA PRO A 11 28.92 3.56 0.37
C PRO A 11 27.53 2.95 0.60
N ILE A 12 27.25 2.49 1.81
CA ILE A 12 26.02 1.81 2.19
C ILE A 12 24.76 2.64 1.94
N PHE A 13 24.83 3.96 2.07
CA PHE A 13 23.69 4.86 1.84
C PHE A 13 23.28 4.96 0.37
N ILE A 14 24.14 4.54 -0.59
CA ILE A 14 23.81 4.42 -2.01
C ILE A 14 23.35 3.01 -2.31
N THR A 15 24.04 2.01 -1.75
CA THR A 15 23.79 0.61 -2.05
C THR A 15 22.47 0.12 -1.50
N GLN A 16 22.08 0.56 -0.32
CA GLN A 16 20.87 0.12 0.34
C GLN A 16 19.60 0.55 -0.41
N PRO A 17 19.38 1.84 -0.77
CA PRO A 17 18.25 2.23 -1.60
C PRO A 17 18.25 1.54 -2.97
N TYR A 18 19.41 1.39 -3.61
CA TYR A 18 19.52 0.69 -4.88
C TYR A 18 19.06 -0.77 -4.77
N MET A 19 19.52 -1.49 -3.73
CA MET A 19 19.13 -2.89 -3.51
C MET A 19 17.63 -3.03 -3.24
N TYR A 20 17.04 -2.12 -2.47
CA TYR A 20 15.59 -2.12 -2.24
C TYR A 20 14.80 -1.92 -3.54
N ILE A 21 15.25 -1.02 -4.41
CA ILE A 21 14.57 -0.79 -5.69
C ILE A 21 14.76 -1.99 -6.62
N ALA A 22 16.01 -2.41 -6.84
CA ALA A 22 16.33 -3.50 -7.78
C ALA A 22 15.64 -4.81 -7.37
N ASN A 23 15.75 -5.18 -6.07
CA ASN A 23 15.15 -6.41 -5.58
C ASN A 23 13.60 -6.44 -5.70
N ASN A 24 12.95 -5.30 -5.57
CA ASN A 24 11.50 -5.24 -5.74
C ASN A 24 11.05 -5.49 -7.18
N TYR A 25 11.83 -5.04 -8.16
CA TYR A 25 11.59 -5.38 -9.57
C TYR A 25 11.88 -6.85 -9.84
N ASP A 26 12.96 -7.38 -9.29
CA ASP A 26 13.29 -8.82 -9.43
C ASP A 26 12.21 -9.69 -8.80
N ASN A 27 11.68 -9.32 -7.63
CA ASN A 27 10.58 -10.03 -6.98
C ASN A 27 9.28 -9.94 -7.79
N PHE A 28 9.02 -8.81 -8.44
CA PHE A 28 7.86 -8.66 -9.31
C PHE A 28 8.01 -9.52 -10.58
N ASP A 29 9.19 -9.58 -11.17
CA ASP A 29 9.48 -10.46 -12.32
C ASP A 29 9.35 -11.95 -11.93
N CYS A 30 9.83 -12.33 -10.74
CA CYS A 30 9.64 -13.67 -10.19
C CYS A 30 8.14 -14.02 -10.07
N LEU A 31 7.32 -13.11 -9.51
CA LEU A 31 5.87 -13.28 -9.46
C LEU A 31 5.26 -13.48 -10.86
N VAL A 32 5.63 -12.66 -11.82
CA VAL A 32 5.09 -12.73 -13.19
C VAL A 32 5.39 -14.07 -13.85
N ARG A 33 6.56 -14.64 -13.59
CA ARG A 33 6.99 -15.91 -14.19
C ARG A 33 6.45 -17.15 -13.48
N GLU A 34 6.32 -17.10 -12.15
CA GLU A 34 6.09 -18.30 -11.35
C GLU A 34 4.64 -18.42 -10.86
N LEU A 35 3.82 -17.39 -10.98
CA LEU A 35 2.44 -17.43 -10.50
C LEU A 35 1.57 -18.40 -11.32
N PRO A 36 1.12 -19.51 -10.75
CA PRO A 36 0.36 -20.53 -11.49
C PRO A 36 -1.09 -20.12 -11.74
N ALA A 37 -1.68 -19.32 -10.86
CA ALA A 37 -3.05 -18.85 -10.95
C ALA A 37 -3.27 -17.59 -10.10
N HIS A 38 -4.14 -16.70 -10.57
CA HIS A 38 -4.50 -15.49 -9.85
C HIS A 38 -5.43 -15.78 -8.67
N SER A 39 -5.33 -15.00 -7.59
CA SER A 39 -6.11 -15.18 -6.37
C SER A 39 -7.50 -14.53 -6.41
N MET A 40 -7.86 -13.85 -7.50
CA MET A 40 -9.16 -13.22 -7.73
C MET A 40 -9.59 -12.27 -6.60
N GLY A 41 -8.67 -11.46 -6.10
CA GLY A 41 -8.89 -10.46 -5.06
C GLY A 41 -8.65 -10.93 -3.63
N LEU A 42 -8.43 -12.21 -3.39
CA LEU A 42 -8.30 -12.75 -2.04
C LEU A 42 -7.02 -12.27 -1.34
N LYS A 43 -5.92 -12.13 -2.07
CA LYS A 43 -4.65 -11.66 -1.51
C LYS A 43 -4.69 -10.16 -1.17
N GLY A 44 -5.15 -9.32 -2.09
CA GLY A 44 -5.26 -7.88 -1.87
C GLY A 44 -6.25 -7.51 -0.77
N MET A 45 -7.26 -8.37 -0.52
CA MET A 45 -8.23 -8.22 0.58
C MET A 45 -7.71 -8.71 1.94
N PHE A 46 -6.44 -9.09 2.06
CA PHE A 46 -5.83 -9.52 3.32
C PHE A 46 -6.14 -8.59 4.51
N PRO A 47 -6.15 -7.24 4.39
CA PRO A 47 -6.53 -6.37 5.49
C PRO A 47 -7.94 -6.63 6.04
N LEU A 48 -8.92 -6.95 5.17
CA LEU A 48 -10.28 -7.30 5.62
C LEU A 48 -10.30 -8.60 6.39
N TRP A 49 -9.61 -9.63 5.90
CA TRP A 49 -9.53 -10.92 6.58
C TRP A 49 -8.83 -10.81 7.92
N ALA A 50 -7.78 -9.97 8.01
CA ALA A 50 -7.03 -9.73 9.22
C ALA A 50 -7.84 -8.93 10.26
N LEU A 51 -8.46 -7.82 9.86
CA LEU A 51 -9.20 -6.92 10.77
C LEU A 51 -10.55 -7.50 11.21
N SER A 52 -11.21 -8.29 10.37
CA SER A 52 -12.46 -8.97 10.73
C SER A 52 -12.25 -10.24 11.58
N GLY A 53 -11.02 -10.68 11.76
CA GLY A 53 -10.71 -11.94 12.45
C GLY A 53 -10.99 -13.21 11.64
N LEU A 54 -11.46 -13.10 10.41
CA LEU A 54 -11.75 -14.24 9.52
C LEU A 54 -10.53 -15.11 9.25
N LYS A 55 -9.33 -14.56 9.31
CA LYS A 55 -8.07 -15.31 9.19
C LYS A 55 -7.93 -16.45 10.21
N PHE A 56 -8.54 -16.31 11.40
CA PHE A 56 -8.50 -17.34 12.44
C PHE A 56 -9.54 -18.44 12.21
N ILE A 57 -10.64 -18.13 11.52
CA ILE A 57 -11.72 -19.09 11.20
C ILE A 57 -11.39 -19.87 9.94
N LYS A 58 -10.82 -19.20 8.95
CA LYS A 58 -10.50 -19.77 7.63
C LYS A 58 -9.09 -19.37 7.18
N PRO A 59 -8.03 -20.06 7.70
CA PRO A 59 -6.63 -19.73 7.40
C PRO A 59 -6.30 -19.69 5.90
N ALA A 60 -6.95 -20.52 5.09
CA ALA A 60 -6.76 -20.54 3.63
C ALA A 60 -7.00 -19.19 2.93
N LEU A 61 -7.68 -18.23 3.59
CA LEU A 61 -7.86 -16.88 3.03
C LEU A 61 -6.59 -16.03 3.07
N VAL A 62 -5.60 -16.43 3.85
CA VAL A 62 -4.38 -15.65 4.11
C VAL A 62 -3.10 -16.42 3.80
N ASP A 63 -3.21 -17.69 3.48
CA ASP A 63 -2.10 -18.58 3.17
C ASP A 63 -1.78 -18.52 1.66
N TRP A 64 -1.17 -17.40 1.25
CA TRP A 64 -0.76 -17.15 -0.13
C TRP A 64 0.75 -17.22 -0.23
N PRO A 65 1.33 -18.07 -1.11
CA PRO A 65 2.77 -18.13 -1.33
C PRO A 65 3.30 -16.77 -1.81
N ILE A 66 4.51 -16.43 -1.38
CA ILE A 66 5.21 -15.23 -1.81
C ILE A 66 6.28 -15.66 -2.81
N TYR A 67 6.22 -15.09 -4.01
CA TYR A 67 7.20 -15.31 -5.06
C TYR A 67 8.28 -14.23 -4.97
N VAL A 68 9.45 -14.62 -4.50
CA VAL A 68 10.60 -13.72 -4.29
C VAL A 68 11.89 -14.39 -4.71
N THR A 69 12.83 -13.63 -5.20
CA THR A 69 14.13 -14.13 -5.65
C THR A 69 15.04 -14.56 -4.49
N LYS A 70 14.86 -13.93 -3.31
CA LYS A 70 15.60 -14.26 -2.08
C LYS A 70 14.66 -14.21 -0.89
N GLU A 71 14.66 -15.25 -0.07
CA GLU A 71 13.79 -15.38 1.11
C GLU A 71 13.99 -14.26 2.15
N GLU A 72 15.21 -13.71 2.22
CA GLU A 72 15.53 -12.63 3.16
C GLU A 72 15.04 -11.23 2.67
N LEU A 73 14.70 -11.10 1.39
CA LEU A 73 14.32 -9.83 0.76
C LEU A 73 12.87 -9.90 0.24
N THR A 74 11.92 -9.92 1.15
CA THR A 74 10.48 -10.06 0.88
C THR A 74 9.76 -8.76 0.53
N THR A 75 10.50 -7.66 0.39
CA THR A 75 9.88 -6.38 -0.03
C THR A 75 9.42 -6.47 -1.48
N VAL A 76 8.27 -5.87 -1.77
CA VAL A 76 7.64 -5.92 -3.10
C VAL A 76 7.04 -4.58 -3.47
N THR A 77 6.81 -4.35 -4.77
CA THR A 77 6.22 -3.10 -5.26
C THR A 77 4.73 -3.02 -4.95
N LEU A 78 4.17 -1.81 -5.02
CA LEU A 78 2.73 -1.55 -4.92
C LEU A 78 1.88 -2.44 -5.85
N PHE A 79 2.41 -2.78 -7.03
CA PHE A 79 1.68 -3.53 -8.05
C PHE A 79 1.67 -5.05 -7.81
N TYR A 80 2.47 -5.54 -6.88
CA TYR A 80 2.65 -6.97 -6.64
C TYR A 80 1.31 -7.66 -6.32
N ASP A 81 0.57 -7.16 -5.35
CA ASP A 81 -0.70 -7.78 -4.95
C ASP A 81 -1.80 -7.57 -6.00
N ALA A 82 -1.81 -6.42 -6.69
CA ALA A 82 -2.75 -6.18 -7.78
C ALA A 82 -2.53 -7.13 -8.96
N TYR A 83 -1.27 -7.41 -9.30
CA TYR A 83 -0.93 -8.41 -10.32
C TYR A 83 -1.25 -9.83 -9.84
N TYR A 84 -0.94 -10.14 -8.58
CA TYR A 84 -1.24 -11.44 -7.99
C TYR A 84 -2.73 -11.76 -8.07
N ASP A 85 -3.59 -10.78 -7.81
CA ASP A 85 -5.05 -10.96 -7.83
C ASP A 85 -5.61 -11.07 -9.25
N PHE A 86 -5.26 -10.16 -10.16
CA PHE A 86 -5.93 -10.03 -11.46
C PHE A 86 -4.99 -9.80 -12.64
N GLY A 87 -3.70 -10.06 -12.49
CA GLY A 87 -2.71 -9.88 -13.55
C GLY A 87 -2.58 -8.42 -14.00
N ILE A 88 -2.31 -8.21 -15.28
CA ILE A 88 -2.15 -6.88 -15.88
C ILE A 88 -3.41 -6.02 -15.70
N ALA A 89 -4.60 -6.61 -15.82
CA ALA A 89 -5.85 -5.90 -15.61
C ALA A 89 -5.95 -5.36 -14.17
N GLY A 90 -5.54 -6.15 -13.18
CA GLY A 90 -5.46 -5.72 -11.78
C GLY A 90 -4.57 -4.51 -11.58
N VAL A 91 -3.36 -4.52 -12.16
CA VAL A 91 -2.44 -3.38 -12.09
C VAL A 91 -3.07 -2.12 -12.68
N PHE A 92 -3.70 -2.24 -13.86
CA PHE A 92 -4.35 -1.10 -14.52
C PHE A 92 -5.50 -0.51 -13.69
N PHE A 93 -6.42 -1.35 -13.24
CA PHE A 93 -7.57 -0.89 -12.43
C PHE A 93 -7.14 -0.31 -11.10
N PHE A 94 -6.24 -0.98 -10.41
CA PHE A 94 -5.72 -0.53 -9.13
C PHE A 94 -5.02 0.83 -9.23
N SER A 95 -4.15 1.00 -10.23
CA SER A 95 -3.48 2.28 -10.49
C SER A 95 -4.47 3.39 -10.83
N SER A 96 -5.50 3.08 -11.63
CA SER A 96 -6.55 4.04 -11.98
C SER A 96 -7.35 4.48 -10.76
N VAL A 97 -7.75 3.54 -9.90
CA VAL A 97 -8.45 3.85 -8.64
C VAL A 97 -7.61 4.72 -7.73
N LEU A 98 -6.32 4.37 -7.56
CA LEU A 98 -5.41 5.17 -6.74
C LEU A 98 -5.20 6.58 -7.31
N GLY A 99 -5.07 6.70 -8.63
CA GLY A 99 -4.96 8.00 -9.31
C GLY A 99 -6.19 8.88 -9.07
N VAL A 100 -7.39 8.33 -9.23
CA VAL A 100 -8.66 9.05 -8.97
C VAL A 100 -8.78 9.45 -7.51
N LEU A 101 -8.46 8.54 -6.57
CA LEU A 101 -8.50 8.85 -5.13
C LEU A 101 -7.49 9.94 -4.76
N SER A 102 -6.28 9.92 -5.33
CA SER A 102 -5.27 10.96 -5.12
C SER A 102 -5.73 12.31 -5.62
N ALA A 103 -6.30 12.38 -6.83
CA ALA A 103 -6.84 13.60 -7.39
C ALA A 103 -8.00 14.15 -6.55
N TRP A 104 -8.91 13.27 -6.10
CA TRP A 104 -10.01 13.62 -5.22
C TRP A 104 -9.52 14.16 -3.87
N LEU A 105 -8.54 13.49 -3.23
CA LEU A 105 -7.94 13.98 -1.99
C LEU A 105 -7.26 15.32 -2.16
N SER A 106 -6.48 15.50 -3.23
CA SER A 106 -5.81 16.78 -3.53
C SER A 106 -6.81 17.92 -3.68
N SER A 107 -7.98 17.65 -4.27
CA SER A 107 -9.05 18.67 -4.41
C SER A 107 -9.66 19.08 -3.07
N ARG A 108 -9.46 18.33 -2.00
CA ARG A 108 -9.96 18.64 -0.65
C ARG A 108 -9.01 19.52 0.17
N ILE A 109 -7.79 19.74 -0.34
CA ILE A 109 -6.76 20.49 0.37
C ILE A 109 -6.72 21.91 -0.16
N TYR A 110 -7.28 22.83 0.62
CA TYR A 110 -7.20 24.27 0.36
C TYR A 110 -7.30 25.07 1.65
N PRO A 111 -6.79 26.32 1.67
CA PRO A 111 -6.78 27.16 2.87
C PRO A 111 -8.16 27.29 3.51
N GLY A 112 -8.22 27.20 4.84
CA GLY A 112 -9.48 27.30 5.61
C GLY A 112 -10.30 26.00 5.74
N ARG A 113 -9.83 24.91 5.20
CA ARG A 113 -10.45 23.59 5.39
C ARG A 113 -10.04 22.92 6.71
N ASN A 114 -10.83 21.91 7.06
CA ASN A 114 -10.59 21.02 8.19
C ASN A 114 -9.16 20.44 8.14
N PRO A 115 -8.32 20.65 9.17
CA PRO A 115 -6.93 20.19 9.21
C PRO A 115 -6.79 18.66 9.10
N ALA A 116 -7.81 17.88 9.44
CA ALA A 116 -7.78 16.44 9.31
C ALA A 116 -7.63 15.97 7.85
N TRP A 117 -8.09 16.74 6.88
CA TRP A 117 -7.86 16.42 5.45
C TRP A 117 -6.41 16.57 5.04
N TYR A 118 -5.68 17.52 5.61
CA TYR A 118 -4.24 17.65 5.40
C TYR A 118 -3.50 16.44 5.99
N LEU A 119 -3.89 16.00 7.19
CA LEU A 119 -3.30 14.81 7.81
C LEU A 119 -3.57 13.56 6.97
N PHE A 120 -4.80 13.36 6.52
CA PHE A 120 -5.18 12.23 5.68
C PHE A 120 -4.41 12.22 4.34
N TYR A 121 -4.27 13.40 3.71
CA TYR A 121 -3.50 13.54 2.49
C TYR A 121 -2.01 13.26 2.70
N SER A 122 -1.41 13.81 3.76
CA SER A 122 0.01 13.59 4.06
C SER A 122 0.30 12.10 4.27
N GLN A 123 -0.60 11.39 4.93
CA GLN A 123 -0.52 9.95 5.11
C GLN A 123 -0.60 9.21 3.75
N ALA A 124 -1.56 9.56 2.90
CA ALA A 124 -1.68 8.98 1.57
C ALA A 124 -0.45 9.28 0.70
N ALA A 125 0.05 10.53 0.71
CA ALA A 125 1.22 10.95 -0.03
C ALA A 125 2.49 10.17 0.39
N LEU A 126 2.66 9.93 1.71
CA LEU A 126 3.76 9.10 2.20
C LEU A 126 3.69 7.68 1.63
N TYR A 127 2.52 7.05 1.64
CA TYR A 127 2.34 5.72 1.10
C TYR A 127 2.59 5.67 -0.42
N PHE A 128 2.16 6.67 -1.17
CA PHE A 128 2.48 6.78 -2.60
C PHE A 128 3.97 6.95 -2.84
N MET A 129 4.65 7.79 -2.06
CA MET A 129 6.09 7.99 -2.17
C MET A 129 6.87 6.69 -1.93
N LEU A 130 6.41 5.85 -0.99
CA LEU A 130 7.06 4.60 -0.63
C LEU A 130 6.55 3.37 -1.42
N SER A 131 5.71 3.56 -2.43
CA SER A 131 5.07 2.51 -3.22
C SER A 131 6.04 1.65 -4.06
N PHE A 132 7.26 2.16 -4.28
CA PHE A 132 8.28 1.44 -5.05
C PHE A 132 8.89 0.24 -4.29
N PHE A 133 8.73 0.17 -2.97
CA PHE A 133 9.29 -0.93 -2.17
C PHE A 133 8.31 -1.59 -1.18
N THR A 134 7.03 -1.23 -1.20
CA THR A 134 6.06 -1.85 -0.29
C THR A 134 4.61 -1.75 -0.79
N THR A 135 3.84 -2.79 -0.45
CA THR A 135 2.40 -2.90 -0.72
C THR A 135 1.60 -2.37 0.47
N TRP A 136 1.69 -1.08 0.76
CA TRP A 136 1.01 -0.48 1.91
C TRP A 136 -0.49 -0.77 1.98
N TYR A 137 -1.14 -0.91 0.82
CA TYR A 137 -2.59 -1.11 0.72
C TYR A 137 -3.06 -2.52 1.07
N SER A 138 -2.19 -3.49 1.06
CA SER A 138 -2.45 -4.84 1.59
C SER A 138 -2.05 -5.00 3.06
N ASN A 139 -1.62 -3.92 3.72
CA ASN A 139 -1.26 -3.94 5.12
C ASN A 139 -2.45 -3.52 6.01
N PRO A 140 -2.92 -4.37 6.94
CA PRO A 140 -4.02 -4.05 7.85
C PRO A 140 -3.80 -2.78 8.69
N THR A 141 -2.56 -2.51 9.08
CA THR A 141 -2.20 -1.29 9.84
C THR A 141 -2.47 -0.02 9.05
N THR A 142 -2.21 -0.04 7.74
CA THR A 142 -2.52 1.08 6.84
C THR A 142 -4.02 1.35 6.80
N TRP A 143 -4.84 0.31 6.65
CA TRP A 143 -6.29 0.45 6.65
C TRP A 143 -6.81 0.98 7.98
N PHE A 144 -6.28 0.48 9.09
CA PHE A 144 -6.64 0.98 10.42
C PHE A 144 -6.35 2.48 10.55
N TYR A 145 -5.17 2.93 10.16
CA TYR A 145 -4.82 4.36 10.21
C TYR A 145 -5.70 5.20 9.30
N PHE A 146 -5.99 4.76 8.08
CA PHE A 146 -6.90 5.48 7.19
C PHE A 146 -8.31 5.59 7.77
N VAL A 147 -8.84 4.52 8.34
CA VAL A 147 -10.17 4.53 8.97
C VAL A 147 -10.20 5.49 10.16
N VAL A 148 -9.22 5.42 11.05
CA VAL A 148 -9.16 6.31 12.23
C VAL A 148 -9.01 7.77 11.81
N THR A 149 -8.10 8.08 10.89
CA THR A 149 -7.87 9.46 10.41
C THR A 149 -9.08 9.99 9.66
N GLY A 150 -9.71 9.16 8.82
CA GLY A 150 -10.92 9.52 8.10
C GLY A 150 -12.11 9.77 9.02
N ALA A 151 -12.34 8.89 10.01
CA ALA A 151 -13.39 9.05 11.02
C ALA A 151 -13.20 10.35 11.81
N PHE A 152 -11.97 10.66 12.22
CA PHE A 152 -11.63 11.90 12.89
C PHE A 152 -11.90 13.14 12.01
N GLY A 153 -11.56 13.05 10.72
CA GLY A 153 -11.84 14.09 9.73
C GLY A 153 -13.33 14.37 9.61
N ILE A 154 -14.14 13.33 9.45
CA ILE A 154 -15.61 13.43 9.37
C ILE A 154 -16.18 14.03 10.66
N PHE A 155 -15.74 13.57 11.81
CA PHE A 155 -16.18 14.10 13.12
C PHE A 155 -15.93 15.60 13.24
N LEU A 156 -14.73 16.06 12.90
CA LEU A 156 -14.40 17.48 12.92
C LEU A 156 -15.24 18.29 11.91
N GLU A 157 -15.51 17.76 10.74
CA GLU A 157 -16.34 18.44 9.72
C GLU A 157 -17.79 18.59 10.18
N ILE A 158 -18.37 17.57 10.79
CA ILE A 158 -19.71 17.62 11.40
C ILE A 158 -19.77 18.68 12.51
N LYS A 159 -18.77 18.71 13.39
CA LYS A 159 -18.69 19.69 14.49
C LYS A 159 -18.55 21.11 13.97
N TYR A 160 -17.72 21.32 12.93
CA TYR A 160 -17.52 22.61 12.31
C TYR A 160 -18.79 23.12 11.61
N ASN A 161 -19.47 22.28 10.86
CA ASN A 161 -20.71 22.63 10.17
C ASN A 161 -21.86 22.93 11.13
N ARG A 162 -21.94 22.26 12.28
CA ARG A 162 -22.91 22.57 13.33
C ARG A 162 -22.71 23.98 13.91
N ARG A 163 -21.45 24.36 14.18
CA ARG A 163 -21.15 25.73 14.69
C ARG A 163 -21.49 26.81 13.68
N ARG A 164 -21.26 26.59 12.39
CA ARG A 164 -21.62 27.55 11.32
C ARG A 164 -23.12 27.77 11.17
N ARG A 165 -23.95 26.81 11.51
CA ARG A 165 -25.41 26.92 11.45
C ARG A 165 -26.02 27.62 12.68
N GLN A 166 -25.26 27.86 13.73
CA GLN A 166 -25.68 28.48 14.96
C GLN A 166 -25.27 29.99 15.04
N LEU A 167 -24.46 30.44 14.07
CA LEU A 167 -24.10 31.86 13.85
C LEU A 167 -24.91 32.44 12.68
#